data_f301284dda4ae2243e96d2a1649d3294
#
_entry.id   f301284dda4ae2243e96d2a1649d3294
#
_cell.length_a   1.000
_cell.length_b   1.000
_cell.length_c   1.000
_cell.angle_alpha   90.00
_cell.angle_beta   90.00
_cell.angle_gamma   90.00
#
_symmetry.space_group_name_H-M   'P 1'
#
loop_
_entity.id
_entity.type
_entity.pdbx_description
1 polymer ?
#
loop_
_entity_poly.entity_id
_entity_poly.type
_entity_poly.pdbx_seq_one_letter_code
_entity_poly.pdbx_strand_id
1 'polypeptide(L)'
;SIRQTLRTLDLANEIGAKAITIHPGQIGRIEDRIRKMALKLTTESIKECVEYAEGMETKVSVENMPRKPKFLCTKPEELTKIVEETNCSVTIDLGHANTCENTPEFLEIPNRAYCHLSDNDGIKDQHTILGKGTLDLNLLKQVQNGILELNNYQKVLESKKVLEKIIN
;
A
#
# COMPACT_ATOMS: atom_id res chain seq x y z
N SER A 1 -7.44 -6.33 -13.59
CA SER A 1 -8.45 -7.41 -13.51
C SER A 1 -7.83 -8.66 -12.89
N ILE A 2 -8.61 -9.54 -12.29
CA ILE A 2 -8.15 -10.81 -11.70
C ILE A 2 -7.20 -11.54 -12.66
N ARG A 3 -7.62 -11.79 -13.89
CA ARG A 3 -6.78 -12.47 -14.88
C ARG A 3 -5.38 -11.88 -15.08
N GLN A 4 -5.25 -10.55 -15.02
CA GLN A 4 -3.93 -9.89 -15.11
C GLN A 4 -3.14 -10.12 -13.82
N THR A 5 -3.78 -10.03 -12.68
CA THR A 5 -3.16 -10.27 -11.37
C THR A 5 -2.61 -11.69 -11.29
N LEU A 6 -3.39 -12.71 -11.71
CA LEU A 6 -2.93 -14.10 -11.72
C LEU A 6 -1.69 -14.31 -12.60
N ARG A 7 -1.69 -13.74 -13.81
CA ARG A 7 -0.49 -13.78 -14.68
C ARG A 7 0.72 -13.06 -14.08
N THR A 8 0.47 -11.97 -13.36
CA THR A 8 1.56 -11.26 -12.65
C THR A 8 2.10 -12.09 -11.50
N LEU A 9 1.23 -12.82 -10.78
CA LEU A 9 1.64 -13.75 -9.73
C LEU A 9 2.54 -14.86 -10.28
N ASP A 10 2.17 -15.48 -11.40
CA ASP A 10 3.00 -16.52 -12.05
C ASP A 10 4.40 -15.98 -12.36
N LEU A 11 4.47 -14.83 -13.05
CA LEU A 11 5.74 -14.20 -13.40
C LEU A 11 6.53 -13.79 -12.14
N ALA A 12 5.87 -13.20 -11.16
CA ALA A 12 6.51 -12.75 -9.93
C ALA A 12 7.11 -13.95 -9.15
N ASN A 13 6.38 -15.08 -9.11
CA ASN A 13 6.86 -16.30 -8.47
C ASN A 13 8.03 -16.92 -9.24
N GLU A 14 8.00 -16.90 -10.58
CA GLU A 14 9.09 -17.37 -11.44
C GLU A 14 10.40 -16.60 -11.21
N ILE A 15 10.31 -15.27 -11.07
CA ILE A 15 11.49 -14.40 -10.82
C ILE A 15 11.85 -14.27 -9.33
N GLY A 16 11.17 -14.97 -8.43
CA GLY A 16 11.44 -14.95 -6.99
C GLY A 16 11.05 -13.67 -6.26
N ALA A 17 10.10 -12.89 -6.80
CA ALA A 17 9.56 -11.73 -6.11
C ALA A 17 8.78 -12.17 -4.85
N LYS A 18 8.94 -11.44 -3.74
CA LYS A 18 8.32 -11.82 -2.46
C LYS A 18 6.84 -11.43 -2.37
N ALA A 19 6.44 -10.40 -3.08
CA ALA A 19 5.03 -9.99 -3.20
C ALA A 19 4.79 -9.24 -4.49
N ILE A 20 3.52 -9.21 -4.91
CA ILE A 20 2.99 -8.22 -5.85
C ILE A 20 2.13 -7.23 -5.09
N THR A 21 2.24 -5.95 -5.40
CA THR A 21 1.39 -4.92 -4.82
C THR A 21 0.25 -4.60 -5.78
N ILE A 22 -0.97 -4.60 -5.27
CA ILE A 22 -2.17 -4.27 -6.03
C ILE A 22 -2.96 -3.14 -5.37
N HIS A 23 -3.47 -2.23 -6.19
CA HIS A 23 -4.39 -1.21 -5.74
C HIS A 23 -5.79 -1.79 -5.55
N PRO A 24 -6.51 -1.45 -4.48
CA PRO A 24 -7.85 -2.00 -4.18
C PRO A 24 -8.94 -1.50 -5.15
N GLY A 25 -8.62 -0.51 -5.97
CA GLY A 25 -9.54 0.06 -6.95
C GLY A 25 -10.24 1.34 -6.49
N GLN A 26 -11.24 1.74 -7.29
CA GLN A 26 -11.98 2.99 -7.06
C GLN A 26 -13.45 2.85 -7.45
N ILE A 27 -14.29 3.74 -6.91
CA ILE A 27 -15.72 3.82 -7.22
C ILE A 27 -16.01 4.87 -8.29
N GLY A 28 -17.00 4.59 -9.15
CA GLY A 28 -17.44 5.53 -10.18
C GLY A 28 -18.22 6.71 -9.61
N ARG A 29 -19.05 6.49 -8.57
CA ARG A 29 -19.87 7.49 -7.90
C ARG A 29 -19.60 7.48 -6.39
N ILE A 30 -19.58 8.66 -5.77
CA ILE A 30 -19.37 8.84 -4.32
C ILE A 30 -20.71 8.64 -3.62
N GLU A 31 -21.03 7.37 -3.32
CA GLU A 31 -22.24 6.94 -2.61
C GLU A 31 -21.85 5.79 -1.68
N ASP A 32 -22.31 5.81 -0.43
CA ASP A 32 -21.96 4.79 0.59
C ASP A 32 -22.35 3.38 0.16
N ARG A 33 -23.51 3.21 -0.49
CA ARG A 33 -23.96 1.91 -1.00
C ARG A 33 -23.01 1.37 -2.06
N ILE A 34 -22.54 2.24 -2.97
CA ILE A 34 -21.59 1.86 -4.03
C ILE A 34 -20.25 1.52 -3.41
N ARG A 35 -19.78 2.32 -2.43
CA ARG A 35 -18.52 2.04 -1.71
C ARG A 35 -18.56 0.69 -1.01
N LYS A 36 -19.63 0.40 -0.25
CA LYS A 36 -19.80 -0.90 0.42
C LYS A 36 -19.78 -2.08 -0.56
N MET A 37 -20.48 -1.94 -1.69
CA MET A 37 -20.50 -2.99 -2.73
C MET A 37 -19.14 -3.15 -3.39
N ALA A 38 -18.44 -2.05 -3.69
CA ALA A 38 -17.10 -2.09 -4.27
C ALA A 38 -16.09 -2.74 -3.33
N LEU A 39 -16.10 -2.41 -2.03
CA LEU A 39 -15.26 -3.07 -1.02
C LEU A 39 -15.52 -4.58 -0.98
N LYS A 40 -16.79 -5.00 -0.99
CA LYS A 40 -17.13 -6.43 -1.03
C LYS A 40 -16.54 -7.12 -2.26
N LEU A 41 -16.76 -6.56 -3.46
CA LEU A 41 -16.22 -7.12 -4.71
C LEU A 41 -14.68 -7.12 -4.75
N THR A 42 -14.06 -6.09 -4.17
CA THR A 42 -12.61 -6.03 -4.01
C THR A 42 -12.12 -7.16 -3.11
N THR A 43 -12.75 -7.38 -1.95
CA THR A 43 -12.41 -8.47 -1.04
C THR A 43 -12.55 -9.84 -1.70
N GLU A 44 -13.66 -10.08 -2.42
CA GLU A 44 -13.88 -11.33 -3.17
C GLU A 44 -12.79 -11.55 -4.24
N SER A 45 -12.42 -10.50 -4.98
CA SER A 45 -11.37 -10.56 -5.99
C SER A 45 -9.97 -10.81 -5.41
N ILE A 46 -9.67 -10.19 -4.25
CA ILE A 46 -8.41 -10.41 -3.54
C ILE A 46 -8.34 -11.83 -3.02
N LYS A 47 -9.44 -12.34 -2.45
CA LYS A 47 -9.53 -13.70 -1.96
C LYS A 47 -9.21 -14.71 -3.05
N GLU A 48 -9.79 -14.57 -4.25
CA GLU A 48 -9.49 -15.42 -5.42
C GLU A 48 -7.98 -15.35 -5.78
N CYS A 49 -7.37 -14.19 -5.72
CA CYS A 49 -5.94 -14.05 -6.00
C CYS A 49 -5.06 -14.69 -4.91
N VAL A 50 -5.46 -14.60 -3.63
CA VAL A 50 -4.75 -15.23 -2.52
C VAL A 50 -4.86 -16.76 -2.60
N GLU A 51 -6.06 -17.29 -2.87
CA GLU A 51 -6.29 -18.72 -3.07
C GLU A 51 -5.46 -19.27 -4.25
N TYR A 52 -5.37 -18.50 -5.35
CA TYR A 52 -4.50 -18.86 -6.48
C TYR A 52 -3.02 -18.91 -6.11
N ALA A 53 -2.59 -18.01 -5.23
CA ALA A 53 -1.20 -17.92 -4.78
C ALA A 53 -0.84 -18.96 -3.70
N GLU A 54 -1.77 -19.82 -3.30
CA GLU A 54 -1.48 -20.90 -2.36
C GLU A 54 -0.35 -21.81 -2.89
N GLY A 55 0.67 -22.01 -2.05
CA GLY A 55 1.87 -22.76 -2.43
C GLY A 55 2.95 -21.98 -3.17
N MET A 56 2.70 -20.72 -3.54
CA MET A 56 3.73 -19.81 -4.06
C MET A 56 4.50 -19.13 -2.93
N GLU A 57 5.77 -18.76 -3.20
CA GLU A 57 6.52 -17.88 -2.30
C GLU A 57 6.06 -16.42 -2.41
N THR A 58 5.57 -16.02 -3.58
CA THR A 58 5.06 -14.67 -3.86
C THR A 58 3.68 -14.45 -3.23
N LYS A 59 3.54 -13.37 -2.49
CA LYS A 59 2.28 -13.01 -1.82
C LYS A 59 1.51 -11.93 -2.56
N VAL A 60 0.19 -11.95 -2.41
CA VAL A 60 -0.69 -10.85 -2.82
C VAL A 60 -0.68 -9.80 -1.72
N SER A 61 -0.30 -8.57 -2.05
CA SER A 61 -0.22 -7.44 -1.13
C SER A 61 -1.13 -6.30 -1.59
N VAL A 62 -2.03 -5.85 -0.72
CA VAL A 62 -2.97 -4.76 -1.03
C VAL A 62 -2.44 -3.46 -0.45
N GLU A 63 -2.50 -2.39 -1.23
CA GLU A 63 -1.98 -1.08 -0.86
C GLU A 63 -3.08 -0.16 -0.32
N ASN A 64 -2.77 0.63 0.72
CA ASN A 64 -3.59 1.75 1.12
C ASN A 64 -3.49 2.88 0.08
N MET A 65 -4.59 3.59 -0.15
CA MET A 65 -4.68 4.63 -1.17
C MET A 65 -4.70 6.04 -0.56
N PRO A 66 -4.23 7.06 -1.31
CA PRO A 66 -4.27 8.44 -0.84
C PRO A 66 -5.70 8.94 -0.69
N ARG A 67 -5.90 9.95 0.16
CA ARG A 67 -7.20 10.53 0.48
C ARG A 67 -7.88 11.18 -0.73
N LYS A 68 -8.55 10.34 -1.51
CA LYS A 68 -9.44 10.76 -2.60
C LYS A 68 -10.79 10.07 -2.44
N PRO A 69 -11.94 10.79 -2.54
CA PRO A 69 -13.25 10.23 -2.21
C PRO A 69 -13.64 8.98 -3.01
N LYS A 70 -13.05 8.81 -4.20
CA LYS A 70 -13.32 7.66 -5.06
C LYS A 70 -12.44 6.44 -4.78
N PHE A 71 -11.31 6.59 -4.11
CA PHE A 71 -10.43 5.46 -3.82
C PHE A 71 -10.94 4.63 -2.65
N LEU A 72 -10.73 3.32 -2.74
CA LEU A 72 -10.93 2.38 -1.63
C LEU A 72 -9.67 2.33 -0.76
N CYS A 73 -9.78 1.78 0.45
CA CYS A 73 -8.68 1.65 1.40
C CYS A 73 -7.94 2.97 1.71
N THR A 74 -8.71 4.05 1.78
CA THR A 74 -8.24 5.35 2.28
C THR A 74 -8.36 5.48 3.80
N LYS A 75 -8.86 4.44 4.45
CA LYS A 75 -9.02 4.33 5.91
C LYS A 75 -8.43 3.00 6.38
N PRO A 76 -7.75 2.97 7.54
CA PRO A 76 -7.17 1.74 8.08
C PRO A 76 -8.19 0.60 8.19
N GLU A 77 -9.42 0.89 8.65
CA GLU A 77 -10.45 -0.11 8.90
C GLU A 77 -10.89 -0.84 7.62
N GLU A 78 -10.88 -0.16 6.47
CA GLU A 78 -11.23 -0.79 5.19
C GLU A 78 -10.18 -1.82 4.78
N LEU A 79 -8.89 -1.49 4.96
CA LEU A 79 -7.79 -2.38 4.62
C LEU A 79 -7.66 -3.52 5.62
N THR A 80 -7.80 -3.24 6.93
CA THR A 80 -7.81 -4.26 8.00
C THR A 80 -8.87 -5.31 7.73
N LYS A 81 -10.09 -4.90 7.38
CA LYS A 81 -11.18 -5.82 7.06
C LYS A 81 -10.84 -6.74 5.88
N ILE A 82 -10.23 -6.21 4.83
CA ILE A 82 -9.78 -7.03 3.68
C ILE A 82 -8.77 -8.08 4.15
N VAL A 83 -7.79 -7.70 4.98
CA VAL A 83 -6.78 -8.62 5.53
C VAL A 83 -7.43 -9.72 6.36
N GLU A 84 -8.35 -9.36 7.25
CA GLU A 84 -9.06 -10.32 8.11
C GLU A 84 -9.87 -11.35 7.31
N GLU A 85 -10.52 -10.92 6.21
CA GLU A 85 -11.36 -11.78 5.38
C GLU A 85 -10.58 -12.61 4.36
N THR A 86 -9.36 -12.19 3.96
CA THR A 86 -8.62 -12.82 2.86
C THR A 86 -7.26 -13.38 3.26
N ASN A 87 -6.74 -12.97 4.42
CA ASN A 87 -5.37 -13.25 4.86
C ASN A 87 -4.28 -12.77 3.86
N CYS A 88 -4.59 -11.76 3.04
CA CYS A 88 -3.61 -11.16 2.15
C CYS A 88 -2.52 -10.40 2.93
N SER A 89 -1.42 -10.09 2.29
CA SER A 89 -0.44 -9.14 2.80
C SER A 89 -0.87 -7.69 2.51
N VAL A 90 -0.22 -6.73 3.16
CA VAL A 90 -0.42 -5.31 2.89
C VAL A 90 0.89 -4.63 2.51
N THR A 91 0.78 -3.69 1.60
CA THR A 91 1.80 -2.69 1.31
C THR A 91 1.32 -1.36 1.89
N ILE A 92 2.06 -0.83 2.87
CA ILE A 92 1.70 0.46 3.46
C ILE A 92 2.50 1.56 2.80
N ASP A 93 1.83 2.36 1.96
CA ASP A 93 2.40 3.58 1.43
C ASP A 93 2.22 4.71 2.46
N LEU A 94 3.35 5.18 3.01
CA LEU A 94 3.37 6.25 4.02
C LEU A 94 3.07 7.62 3.41
N GLY A 95 3.38 7.85 2.14
CA GLY A 95 2.96 9.05 1.44
C GLY A 95 1.44 9.10 1.26
N HIS A 96 0.82 8.00 0.86
CA HIS A 96 -0.64 7.88 0.81
C HIS A 96 -1.27 8.09 2.20
N ALA A 97 -0.75 7.39 3.21
CA ALA A 97 -1.23 7.49 4.58
C ALA A 97 -1.12 8.93 5.11
N ASN A 98 -0.05 9.65 4.79
CA ASN A 98 0.15 11.06 5.19
C ASN A 98 -0.92 12.01 4.62
N THR A 99 -1.58 11.64 3.52
CA THR A 99 -2.74 12.40 3.02
C THR A 99 -4.06 12.04 3.73
N CYS A 100 -4.05 10.96 4.52
CA CYS A 100 -5.22 10.47 5.25
C CYS A 100 -5.20 10.96 6.70
N GLU A 101 -6.32 10.79 7.39
CA GLU A 101 -6.36 10.88 8.85
C GLU A 101 -5.72 9.58 9.42
N ASN A 102 -5.11 9.64 10.60
CA ASN A 102 -4.62 8.46 11.32
C ASN A 102 -3.47 7.68 10.63
N THR A 103 -2.48 8.37 10.09
CA THR A 103 -1.29 7.75 9.47
C THR A 103 -0.67 6.61 10.30
N PRO A 104 -0.47 6.73 11.64
CA PRO A 104 0.12 5.65 12.44
C PRO A 104 -0.69 4.36 12.43
N GLU A 105 -2.02 4.43 12.38
CA GLU A 105 -2.90 3.26 12.44
C GLU A 105 -2.71 2.32 11.23
N PHE A 106 -2.28 2.85 10.07
CA PHE A 106 -1.94 2.00 8.92
C PHE A 106 -0.74 1.09 9.22
N LEU A 107 0.22 1.52 10.04
CA LEU A 107 1.37 0.71 10.43
C LEU A 107 1.03 -0.40 11.43
N GLU A 108 -0.13 -0.34 12.07
CA GLU A 108 -0.62 -1.38 13.00
C GLU A 108 -1.28 -2.56 12.26
N ILE A 109 -1.59 -2.40 10.96
CA ILE A 109 -2.22 -3.46 10.16
C ILE A 109 -1.26 -4.65 10.03
N PRO A 110 -1.73 -5.89 10.33
CA PRO A 110 -0.89 -7.08 10.27
C PRO A 110 -0.54 -7.48 8.84
N ASN A 111 0.35 -8.48 8.70
CA ASN A 111 0.76 -9.08 7.43
C ASN A 111 1.44 -8.10 6.46
N ARG A 112 2.14 -7.09 6.98
CA ARG A 112 2.84 -6.09 6.17
C ARG A 112 4.02 -6.73 5.41
N ALA A 113 3.96 -6.70 4.07
CA ALA A 113 5.02 -7.15 3.19
C ALA A 113 6.10 -6.07 3.03
N TYR A 114 5.66 -4.87 2.64
CA TYR A 114 6.51 -3.71 2.38
C TYR A 114 5.87 -2.41 2.85
N CYS A 115 6.71 -1.37 2.96
CA CYS A 115 6.24 0.01 2.97
C CYS A 115 6.76 0.73 1.72
N HIS A 116 5.91 1.51 1.05
CA HIS A 116 6.34 2.52 0.10
C HIS A 116 6.63 3.82 0.84
N LEU A 117 7.73 4.46 0.49
CA LEU A 117 8.25 5.60 1.23
C LEU A 117 8.42 6.81 0.31
N SER A 118 7.61 7.80 0.52
CA SER A 118 7.70 9.13 -0.05
C SER A 118 7.15 10.15 0.94
N ASP A 119 7.37 11.43 0.71
CA ASP A 119 6.79 12.52 1.51
C ASP A 119 5.87 13.38 0.65
N ASN A 120 5.03 14.19 1.27
CA ASN A 120 4.13 15.12 0.63
C ASN A 120 3.64 16.20 1.60
N ASP A 121 2.76 17.09 1.15
CA ASP A 121 2.21 18.20 1.94
C ASP A 121 1.03 17.81 2.87
N GLY A 122 0.72 16.51 2.99
CA GLY A 122 -0.43 16.02 3.75
C GLY A 122 -1.77 16.18 3.03
N ILE A 123 -1.78 16.71 1.82
CA ILE A 123 -3.00 16.97 1.03
C ILE A 123 -2.98 16.22 -0.30
N LYS A 124 -1.84 16.27 -0.99
CA LYS A 124 -1.64 15.67 -2.32
C LYS A 124 -0.52 14.65 -2.26
N ASP A 125 -0.73 13.56 -2.93
CA ASP A 125 0.29 12.55 -3.15
C ASP A 125 1.30 13.05 -4.21
N GLN A 126 2.41 13.62 -3.72
CA GLN A 126 3.38 14.36 -4.54
C GLN A 126 4.69 13.60 -4.77
N HIS A 127 4.94 12.51 -4.06
CA HIS A 127 6.20 11.77 -4.10
C HIS A 127 7.42 12.69 -3.95
N THR A 128 7.46 13.47 -2.85
CA THR A 128 8.60 14.35 -2.54
C THR A 128 9.66 13.61 -1.72
N ILE A 129 10.83 14.22 -1.60
CA ILE A 129 11.94 13.73 -0.82
C ILE A 129 11.52 13.65 0.65
N LEU A 130 11.89 12.58 1.35
CA LEU A 130 11.66 12.42 2.79
C LEU A 130 12.20 13.62 3.58
N GLY A 131 11.37 14.18 4.45
CA GLY A 131 11.65 15.36 5.24
C GLY A 131 11.49 16.68 4.51
N LYS A 132 10.90 16.69 3.31
CA LYS A 132 10.54 17.91 2.58
C LYS A 132 9.03 18.20 2.60
N GLY A 133 8.26 17.32 3.20
CA GLY A 133 6.83 17.43 3.38
C GLY A 133 6.45 17.47 4.86
N THR A 134 5.32 16.84 5.17
CA THR A 134 4.72 16.85 6.52
C THR A 134 4.68 15.47 7.18
N LEU A 135 5.21 14.42 6.53
CA LEU A 135 5.25 13.08 7.09
C LEU A 135 6.05 13.07 8.40
N ASP A 136 5.47 12.48 9.47
CA ASP A 136 6.24 12.24 10.69
C ASP A 136 7.32 11.17 10.43
N LEU A 137 8.55 11.62 10.32
CA LEU A 137 9.70 10.75 10.03
C LEU A 137 9.99 9.73 11.14
N ASN A 138 9.46 9.90 12.36
CA ASN A 138 9.59 8.89 13.40
C ASN A 138 8.87 7.59 13.06
N LEU A 139 7.85 7.63 12.21
CA LEU A 139 7.15 6.45 11.71
C LEU A 139 8.06 5.53 10.91
N LEU A 140 9.11 6.07 10.28
CA LEU A 140 10.08 5.29 9.51
C LEU A 140 10.86 4.28 10.38
N LYS A 141 10.95 4.51 11.69
CA LYS A 141 11.58 3.57 12.65
C LYS A 141 10.81 2.26 12.80
N GLN A 142 9.54 2.22 12.39
CA GLN A 142 8.68 1.03 12.42
C GLN A 142 8.72 0.25 11.10
N VAL A 143 9.45 0.75 10.10
CA VAL A 143 9.55 0.14 8.78
C VAL A 143 10.70 -0.87 8.76
N GLN A 144 10.39 -2.15 8.53
CA GLN A 144 11.38 -3.19 8.37
C GLN A 144 11.84 -3.34 6.91
N ASN A 145 10.88 -3.29 5.97
CA ASN A 145 11.12 -3.42 4.54
C ASN A 145 10.50 -2.21 3.82
N GLY A 146 11.34 -1.32 3.32
CA GLY A 146 10.89 -0.09 2.67
C GLY A 146 11.41 0.04 1.24
N ILE A 147 10.57 0.56 0.36
CA ILE A 147 10.89 0.91 -1.02
C ILE A 147 10.70 2.41 -1.17
N LEU A 148 11.76 3.13 -1.56
CA LEU A 148 11.67 4.55 -1.87
C LEU A 148 10.93 4.74 -3.20
N GLU A 149 9.70 5.22 -3.16
CA GLU A 149 8.85 5.43 -4.32
C GLU A 149 8.85 6.89 -4.77
N LEU A 150 9.79 7.22 -5.65
CA LEU A 150 10.04 8.56 -6.13
C LEU A 150 10.26 8.55 -7.65
N ASN A 151 9.80 9.59 -8.31
CA ASN A 151 9.82 9.70 -9.77
C ASN A 151 11.17 10.18 -10.36
N ASN A 152 12.21 10.32 -9.53
CA ASN A 152 13.51 10.86 -9.96
C ASN A 152 14.62 10.24 -9.12
N TYR A 153 15.68 9.74 -9.78
CA TYR A 153 16.81 9.10 -9.11
C TYR A 153 17.52 9.99 -8.09
N GLN A 154 17.68 11.29 -8.38
CA GLN A 154 18.28 12.21 -7.43
C GLN A 154 17.46 12.33 -6.14
N LYS A 155 16.14 12.38 -6.24
CA LYS A 155 15.25 12.38 -5.06
C LYS A 155 15.39 11.08 -4.25
N VAL A 156 15.56 9.93 -4.91
CA VAL A 156 15.81 8.65 -4.23
C VAL A 156 17.09 8.72 -3.42
N LEU A 157 18.18 9.22 -3.99
CA LEU A 157 19.47 9.38 -3.28
C LEU A 157 19.37 10.32 -2.09
N GLU A 158 18.63 11.43 -2.22
CA GLU A 158 18.42 12.38 -1.12
C GLU A 158 17.56 11.75 0.00
N SER A 159 16.47 11.07 -0.37
CA SER A 159 15.60 10.38 0.60
C SER A 159 16.34 9.24 1.31
N LYS A 160 17.19 8.50 0.61
CA LYS A 160 18.04 7.47 1.20
C LYS A 160 18.94 8.04 2.30
N LYS A 161 19.58 9.18 2.06
CA LYS A 161 20.43 9.87 3.08
C LYS A 161 19.64 10.30 4.32
N VAL A 162 18.37 10.69 4.14
CA VAL A 162 17.48 11.03 5.27
C VAL A 162 17.15 9.75 6.05
N LEU A 163 16.76 8.68 5.35
CA LEU A 163 16.40 7.39 5.95
C LEU A 163 17.57 6.81 6.76
N GLU A 164 18.78 6.81 6.21
CA GLU A 164 20.00 6.33 6.90
C GLU A 164 20.28 7.07 8.22
N LYS A 165 19.94 8.35 8.32
CA LYS A 165 20.09 9.13 9.56
C LYS A 165 19.04 8.85 10.62
N ILE A 166 17.89 8.27 10.22
CA ILE A 166 16.77 7.98 11.12
C ILE A 166 16.90 6.56 11.69
N ILE A 167 17.45 5.63 10.89
CA ILE A 167 17.56 4.23 11.25
C ILE A 167 18.85 3.93 12.04
N ASN A 168 19.92 4.71 11.83
CA ASN A 168 21.18 4.63 12.57
C ASN A 168 21.16 5.54 13.80
#